data_d5ed439b5f84464d1fd133a497ff2399
#
_entry.id   d5ed439b5f84464d1fd133a497ff2399
#
_cell.length_a   1.000
_cell.length_b   1.000
_cell.length_c   1.000
_cell.angle_alpha   90.00
_cell.angle_beta   90.00
_cell.angle_gamma   90.00
#
_symmetry.space_group_name_H-M   'P 1'
#
loop_
_entity.id
_entity.type
_entity.pdbx_description
1 polymer ?
#
loop_
_entity_poly.entity_id
_entity_poly.type
_entity_poly.pdbx_seq_one_letter_code
_entity_poly.pdbx_strand_id
1 'polypeptide(L)'
;MIRLEKLTWDNYDDVLKLKVAKEQKEYMVPNSECLIQAFFAMTESKAQVFPFGIYFGKKPVGFMMIARDVPWIEEYCGSHAKYYYIWKFMIDERYQGNGYGKEATLQALNLIRTFPAGEAEYCWLSYEPENTAAKKLYASLGFVEKPELYENLGEMPAVLKL
;
A
#
# COMPACT_ATOMS: atom_id res chain seq x y z
N MET A 1 -11.31 -10.32 -12.64
CA MET A 1 -10.32 -10.74 -11.64
C MET A 1 -9.20 -9.71 -11.60
N ILE A 2 -8.87 -9.22 -10.43
CA ILE A 2 -7.78 -8.28 -10.20
C ILE A 2 -6.45 -9.03 -10.13
N ARG A 3 -5.41 -8.43 -10.69
CA ARG A 3 -4.03 -8.92 -10.61
C ARG A 3 -3.09 -7.80 -10.20
N LEU A 4 -2.03 -8.14 -9.47
CA LEU A 4 -0.89 -7.28 -9.23
C LEU A 4 0.21 -7.62 -10.26
N GLU A 5 0.67 -6.62 -10.99
CA GLU A 5 1.76 -6.76 -11.96
C GLU A 5 2.90 -5.84 -11.57
N LYS A 6 4.12 -6.35 -11.53
CA LYS A 6 5.31 -5.51 -11.29
C LYS A 6 5.39 -4.41 -12.32
N LEU A 7 5.83 -3.23 -11.91
CA LEU A 7 6.14 -2.16 -12.85
C LEU A 7 7.37 -2.51 -13.66
N THR A 8 7.26 -2.29 -14.97
CA THR A 8 8.30 -2.50 -15.98
C THR A 8 8.33 -1.31 -16.93
N TRP A 9 9.30 -1.28 -17.84
CA TRP A 9 9.34 -0.30 -18.92
C TRP A 9 8.11 -0.34 -19.83
N ASP A 10 7.45 -1.49 -19.93
CA ASP A 10 6.31 -1.68 -20.83
C ASP A 10 4.98 -1.18 -20.23
N ASN A 11 4.88 -1.02 -18.91
CA ASN A 11 3.61 -0.71 -18.26
C ASN A 11 3.63 0.49 -17.30
N TYR A 12 4.81 1.02 -16.93
CA TYR A 12 4.88 2.08 -15.92
C TYR A 12 4.12 3.34 -16.34
N ASP A 13 4.19 3.72 -17.61
CA ASP A 13 3.62 4.95 -18.13
C ASP A 13 2.09 4.99 -17.99
N ASP A 14 1.43 3.85 -18.23
CA ASP A 14 -0.02 3.73 -18.04
C ASP A 14 -0.43 3.78 -16.56
N VAL A 15 0.38 3.22 -15.68
CA VAL A 15 0.14 3.27 -14.22
C VAL A 15 0.37 4.68 -13.67
N LEU A 16 1.36 5.42 -14.19
CA LEU A 16 1.62 6.80 -13.77
C LEU A 16 0.49 7.78 -14.15
N LYS A 17 -0.31 7.48 -15.17
CA LYS A 17 -1.45 8.29 -15.61
C LYS A 17 -2.69 8.15 -14.70
N LEU A 18 -2.73 7.14 -13.84
CA LEU A 18 -3.85 6.89 -12.94
C LEU A 18 -3.95 7.97 -11.87
N LYS A 19 -5.18 8.37 -11.51
CA LYS A 19 -5.43 9.47 -10.59
C LYS A 19 -6.53 9.08 -9.59
N VAL A 20 -6.36 9.50 -8.36
CA VAL A 20 -7.42 9.43 -7.35
C VAL A 20 -8.47 10.52 -7.58
N ALA A 21 -9.68 10.34 -7.01
CA ALA A 21 -10.70 11.37 -7.00
C ALA A 21 -10.18 12.67 -6.36
N LYS A 22 -10.76 13.80 -6.74
CA LYS A 22 -10.30 15.14 -6.33
C LYS A 22 -10.18 15.26 -4.81
N GLU A 23 -11.15 14.72 -4.09
CA GLU A 23 -11.26 14.75 -2.64
C GLU A 23 -10.16 13.91 -1.94
N GLN A 24 -9.57 12.96 -2.67
CA GLN A 24 -8.52 12.07 -2.16
C GLN A 24 -7.10 12.58 -2.44
N LYS A 25 -6.95 13.68 -3.18
CA LYS A 25 -5.63 14.23 -3.53
C LYS A 25 -4.85 14.74 -2.32
N GLU A 26 -5.54 15.06 -1.24
CA GLU A 26 -4.92 15.42 0.04
C GLU A 26 -4.33 14.20 0.76
N TYR A 27 -4.81 12.99 0.44
CA TYR A 27 -4.38 11.73 1.08
C TYR A 27 -3.34 10.96 0.27
N MET A 28 -3.17 11.29 -0.99
CA MET A 28 -2.33 10.49 -1.88
C MET A 28 -1.56 11.38 -2.85
N VAL A 29 -0.24 11.32 -2.77
CA VAL A 29 0.64 11.95 -3.76
C VAL A 29 0.57 11.21 -5.11
N PRO A 30 0.93 11.85 -6.23
CA PRO A 30 0.97 11.19 -7.54
C PRO A 30 1.83 9.92 -7.54
N ASN A 31 1.46 8.93 -8.36
CA ASN A 31 2.19 7.67 -8.44
C ASN A 31 3.68 7.85 -8.80
N SER A 32 4.01 8.86 -9.61
CA SER A 32 5.40 9.22 -9.92
C SER A 32 6.20 9.63 -8.68
N GLU A 33 5.59 10.41 -7.79
CA GLU A 33 6.22 10.79 -6.54
C GLU A 33 6.37 9.60 -5.59
N CYS A 34 5.40 8.68 -5.56
CA CYS A 34 5.53 7.43 -4.82
C CYS A 34 6.77 6.63 -5.26
N LEU A 35 7.06 6.57 -6.57
CA LEU A 35 8.25 5.87 -7.08
C LEU A 35 9.55 6.60 -6.74
N ILE A 36 9.55 7.93 -6.69
CA ILE A 36 10.69 8.71 -6.21
C ILE A 36 10.95 8.43 -4.74
N GLN A 37 9.90 8.40 -3.91
CA GLN A 37 10.02 8.04 -2.49
C GLN A 37 10.56 6.60 -2.31
N ALA A 38 10.11 5.66 -3.13
CA ALA A 38 10.63 4.29 -3.14
C ALA A 38 12.12 4.25 -3.48
N PHE A 39 12.56 5.03 -4.48
CA PHE A 39 13.97 5.13 -4.85
C PHE A 39 14.82 5.59 -3.66
N PHE A 40 14.44 6.67 -2.98
CA PHE A 40 15.19 7.16 -1.82
C PHE A 40 15.17 6.16 -0.66
N ALA A 41 14.03 5.55 -0.37
CA ALA A 41 13.95 4.53 0.68
C ALA A 41 14.94 3.38 0.44
N MET A 42 15.04 2.89 -0.80
CA MET A 42 15.95 1.79 -1.16
C MET A 42 17.42 2.20 -1.24
N THR A 43 17.72 3.46 -1.57
CA THR A 43 19.11 3.92 -1.74
C THR A 43 19.72 4.47 -0.46
N GLU A 44 18.90 5.02 0.44
CA GLU A 44 19.36 5.65 1.70
C GLU A 44 19.17 4.76 2.92
N SER A 45 18.50 3.61 2.77
CA SER A 45 18.25 2.67 3.86
C SER A 45 18.29 1.20 3.38
N LYS A 46 17.88 0.30 4.25
CA LYS A 46 17.74 -1.14 3.93
C LYS A 46 16.34 -1.48 3.39
N ALA A 47 15.47 -0.49 3.20
CA ALA A 47 14.11 -0.71 2.77
C ALA A 47 14.07 -1.47 1.43
N GLN A 48 13.17 -2.42 1.35
CA GLN A 48 12.84 -3.14 0.13
C GLN A 48 11.44 -2.70 -0.30
N VAL A 49 11.30 -2.18 -1.51
CA VAL A 49 10.04 -1.64 -2.02
C VAL A 49 9.65 -2.34 -3.31
N PHE A 50 8.41 -2.79 -3.37
CA PHE A 50 7.83 -3.54 -4.49
C PHE A 50 6.63 -2.76 -5.04
N PRO A 51 6.80 -1.95 -6.10
CA PRO A 51 5.70 -1.25 -6.75
C PRO A 51 4.97 -2.16 -7.73
N PHE A 52 3.63 -2.09 -7.72
CA PHE A 52 2.74 -2.84 -8.59
C PHE A 52 1.70 -1.96 -9.25
N GLY A 53 1.43 -2.21 -10.52
CA GLY A 53 0.18 -1.83 -11.14
C GLY A 53 -0.92 -2.83 -10.75
N ILE A 54 -2.12 -2.33 -10.49
CA ILE A 54 -3.32 -3.13 -10.24
C ILE A 54 -4.10 -3.20 -11.55
N TYR A 55 -4.39 -4.41 -12.02
CA TYR A 55 -5.02 -4.64 -13.31
C TYR A 55 -6.35 -5.39 -13.19
N PHE A 56 -7.34 -4.93 -13.95
CA PHE A 56 -8.55 -5.69 -14.24
C PHE A 56 -8.55 -6.10 -15.73
N GLY A 57 -8.39 -7.38 -16.00
CA GLY A 57 -8.09 -7.83 -17.35
C GLY A 57 -6.77 -7.22 -17.87
N LYS A 58 -6.84 -6.47 -18.97
CA LYS A 58 -5.68 -5.76 -19.54
C LYS A 58 -5.60 -4.29 -19.12
N LYS A 59 -6.56 -3.79 -18.34
CA LYS A 59 -6.64 -2.37 -17.98
C LYS A 59 -5.97 -2.12 -16.64
N PRO A 60 -5.03 -1.17 -16.54
CA PRO A 60 -4.56 -0.66 -15.26
C PRO A 60 -5.69 0.10 -14.56
N VAL A 61 -5.97 -0.25 -13.34
CA VAL A 61 -7.07 0.32 -12.53
C VAL A 61 -6.60 0.92 -11.22
N GLY A 62 -5.31 0.71 -10.86
CA GLY A 62 -4.76 1.23 -9.62
C GLY A 62 -3.26 1.01 -9.50
N PHE A 63 -2.74 1.42 -8.36
CA PHE A 63 -1.33 1.33 -8.01
C PHE A 63 -1.17 0.92 -6.55
N MET A 64 -0.15 0.14 -6.25
CA MET A 64 0.20 -0.26 -4.89
C MET A 64 1.71 -0.37 -4.72
N MET A 65 2.22 0.02 -3.55
CA MET A 65 3.59 -0.29 -3.13
C MET A 65 3.55 -1.11 -1.84
N ILE A 66 4.23 -2.24 -1.85
CA ILE A 66 4.51 -3.05 -0.68
C ILE A 66 5.95 -2.81 -0.29
N ALA A 67 6.23 -2.64 1.00
CA ALA A 67 7.57 -2.37 1.48
C ALA A 67 7.91 -3.23 2.70
N ARG A 68 9.22 -3.34 2.97
CA ARG A 68 9.80 -3.96 4.16
C ARG A 68 11.03 -3.19 4.60
N ASP A 69 11.36 -3.30 5.87
CA ASP A 69 12.54 -2.68 6.49
C ASP A 69 12.57 -1.15 6.27
N VAL A 70 11.40 -0.52 6.45
CA VAL A 70 11.21 0.91 6.29
C VAL A 70 11.51 1.62 7.61
N PRO A 71 12.55 2.47 7.71
CA PRO A 71 13.07 2.97 8.99
C PRO A 71 12.02 3.65 9.87
N TRP A 72 11.18 4.51 9.30
CA TRP A 72 10.15 5.22 10.08
C TRP A 72 9.01 4.31 10.56
N ILE A 73 8.81 3.15 9.95
CA ILE A 73 7.84 2.16 10.43
C ILE A 73 8.44 1.35 11.58
N GLU A 74 9.75 1.09 11.54
CA GLU A 74 10.43 0.37 12.62
C GLU A 74 10.38 1.10 13.95
N GLU A 75 10.34 2.42 13.94
CA GLU A 75 10.15 3.23 15.15
C GLU A 75 8.84 2.91 15.88
N TYR A 76 7.80 2.45 15.16
CA TYR A 76 6.48 2.14 15.71
C TYR A 76 6.25 0.66 15.93
N CYS A 77 6.73 -0.17 15.01
CA CYS A 77 6.57 -1.63 15.09
C CYS A 77 7.62 -2.30 15.98
N GLY A 78 8.70 -1.56 16.30
CA GLY A 78 9.90 -2.12 16.92
C GLY A 78 10.90 -2.65 15.89
N SER A 79 12.19 -2.38 16.09
CA SER A 79 13.29 -2.73 15.16
C SER A 79 13.48 -4.22 14.88
N HIS A 80 12.81 -5.09 15.62
CA HIS A 80 12.87 -6.55 15.44
C HIS A 80 11.56 -7.15 14.93
N ALA A 81 10.55 -6.31 14.66
CA ALA A 81 9.27 -6.79 14.16
C ALA A 81 9.40 -7.32 12.73
N LYS A 82 8.95 -8.54 12.53
CA LYS A 82 8.85 -9.15 11.19
C LYS A 82 7.55 -8.69 10.54
N TYR A 83 7.63 -7.72 9.64
CA TYR A 83 6.44 -7.12 9.02
C TYR A 83 6.63 -6.85 7.53
N TYR A 84 5.50 -6.72 6.82
CA TYR A 84 5.37 -6.00 5.57
C TYR A 84 4.50 -4.77 5.78
N TYR A 85 4.70 -3.77 4.94
CA TYR A 85 3.95 -2.52 4.96
C TYR A 85 3.33 -2.25 3.60
N ILE A 86 2.01 -2.11 3.53
CA ILE A 86 1.34 -1.57 2.34
C ILE A 86 1.47 -0.06 2.43
N TRP A 87 2.49 0.46 1.76
CA TRP A 87 2.91 1.85 1.92
C TRP A 87 2.06 2.82 1.10
N LYS A 88 1.77 2.46 -0.14
CA LYS A 88 0.92 3.25 -1.04
C LYS A 88 -0.13 2.35 -1.67
N PHE A 89 -1.34 2.88 -1.77
CA PHE A 89 -2.43 2.15 -2.40
C PHE A 89 -3.49 3.12 -2.93
N MET A 90 -3.82 3.01 -4.22
CA MET A 90 -4.91 3.75 -4.82
C MET A 90 -5.62 2.95 -5.90
N ILE A 91 -6.91 3.22 -6.06
CA ILE A 91 -7.71 2.85 -7.23
C ILE A 91 -8.04 4.15 -7.99
N ASP A 92 -7.84 4.12 -9.28
CA ASP A 92 -8.17 5.26 -10.16
C ASP A 92 -9.65 5.64 -10.03
N GLU A 93 -9.94 6.95 -10.03
CA GLU A 93 -11.28 7.50 -9.78
C GLU A 93 -12.36 6.88 -10.66
N ARG A 94 -12.02 6.53 -11.90
CA ARG A 94 -12.94 5.91 -12.89
C ARG A 94 -13.35 4.48 -12.52
N TYR A 95 -12.60 3.84 -11.63
CA TYR A 95 -12.77 2.41 -11.31
C TYR A 95 -13.10 2.17 -9.83
N GLN A 96 -13.25 3.22 -9.04
CA GLN A 96 -13.69 3.12 -7.64
C GLN A 96 -15.13 2.60 -7.54
N GLY A 97 -15.51 2.07 -6.38
CA GLY A 97 -16.85 1.55 -6.15
C GLY A 97 -17.13 0.16 -6.74
N ASN A 98 -16.18 -0.45 -7.45
CA ASN A 98 -16.32 -1.77 -8.09
C ASN A 98 -15.77 -2.94 -7.24
N GLY A 99 -15.40 -2.70 -6.00
CA GLY A 99 -14.81 -3.73 -5.13
C GLY A 99 -13.33 -4.03 -5.43
N TYR A 100 -12.72 -3.36 -6.40
CA TYR A 100 -11.33 -3.62 -6.82
C TYR A 100 -10.31 -3.38 -5.70
N GLY A 101 -10.57 -2.40 -4.83
CA GLY A 101 -9.71 -2.15 -3.68
C GLY A 101 -9.61 -3.35 -2.74
N LYS A 102 -10.74 -3.97 -2.44
CA LYS A 102 -10.78 -5.18 -1.60
C LYS A 102 -10.05 -6.35 -2.26
N GLU A 103 -10.33 -6.60 -3.52
CA GLU A 103 -9.69 -7.68 -4.28
C GLU A 103 -8.18 -7.46 -4.39
N ALA A 104 -7.73 -6.23 -4.67
CA ALA A 104 -6.30 -5.87 -4.74
C ALA A 104 -5.60 -6.08 -3.39
N THR A 105 -6.22 -5.69 -2.28
CA THR A 105 -5.65 -5.91 -0.95
C THR A 105 -5.54 -7.40 -0.62
N LEU A 106 -6.53 -8.20 -0.99
CA LEU A 106 -6.45 -9.66 -0.83
C LEU A 106 -5.32 -10.27 -1.66
N GLN A 107 -5.13 -9.82 -2.91
CA GLN A 107 -3.99 -10.25 -3.75
C GLN A 107 -2.65 -9.86 -3.13
N ALA A 108 -2.56 -8.64 -2.57
CA ALA A 108 -1.36 -8.19 -1.86
C ALA A 108 -1.06 -9.05 -0.63
N LEU A 109 -2.06 -9.37 0.18
CA LEU A 109 -1.90 -10.24 1.34
C LEU A 109 -1.50 -11.68 0.95
N ASN A 110 -2.05 -12.20 -0.15
CA ASN A 110 -1.63 -13.50 -0.68
C ASN A 110 -0.16 -13.48 -1.13
N LEU A 111 0.27 -12.42 -1.80
CA LEU A 111 1.67 -12.24 -2.20
C LEU A 111 2.57 -12.11 -0.97
N ILE A 112 2.20 -11.29 0.01
CA ILE A 112 2.95 -11.07 1.26
C ILE A 112 3.15 -12.40 2.00
N ARG A 113 2.15 -13.26 2.05
CA ARG A 113 2.22 -14.58 2.68
C ARG A 113 3.17 -15.57 1.99
N THR A 114 3.62 -15.28 0.78
CA THR A 114 4.72 -16.01 0.14
C THR A 114 6.11 -15.56 0.62
N PHE A 115 6.17 -14.49 1.41
CA PHE A 115 7.38 -13.93 1.99
C PHE A 115 8.48 -13.58 0.98
N PRO A 116 8.17 -12.78 -0.05
CA PRO A 116 9.09 -12.50 -1.17
C PRO A 116 10.40 -11.80 -0.73
N ALA A 117 10.43 -11.21 0.46
CA ALA A 117 11.57 -10.54 1.06
C ALA A 117 11.91 -11.08 2.45
N GLY A 118 11.46 -12.29 2.79
CA GLY A 118 11.68 -12.94 4.07
C GLY A 118 10.42 -13.02 4.94
N GLU A 119 10.43 -13.91 5.93
CA GLU A 119 9.31 -14.18 6.82
C GLU A 119 8.80 -12.93 7.53
N ALA A 120 7.51 -12.87 7.75
CA ALA A 120 6.85 -11.83 8.51
C ALA A 120 5.67 -12.40 9.32
N GLU A 121 5.34 -11.72 10.42
CA GLU A 121 4.21 -12.06 11.28
C GLU A 121 3.06 -11.10 11.11
N TYR A 122 3.33 -9.89 10.59
CA TYR A 122 2.37 -8.82 10.49
C TYR A 122 2.41 -8.13 9.14
N CYS A 123 1.26 -7.61 8.74
CA CYS A 123 1.12 -6.62 7.67
C CYS A 123 0.58 -5.33 8.27
N TRP A 124 1.30 -4.23 8.08
CA TRP A 124 0.91 -2.89 8.49
C TRP A 124 0.46 -2.05 7.31
N LEU A 125 -0.38 -1.09 7.57
CA LEU A 125 -0.73 0.02 6.70
C LEU A 125 -1.15 1.22 7.54
N SER A 126 -1.29 2.38 6.92
CA SER A 126 -1.86 3.57 7.56
C SER A 126 -2.76 4.32 6.58
N TYR A 127 -3.67 5.13 7.10
CA TYR A 127 -4.59 5.95 6.32
C TYR A 127 -5.06 7.15 7.12
N GLU A 128 -5.49 8.20 6.43
CA GLU A 128 -6.10 9.36 7.07
C GLU A 128 -7.39 8.95 7.79
N PRO A 129 -7.62 9.36 9.05
CA PRO A 129 -8.81 8.98 9.81
C PRO A 129 -10.13 9.34 9.14
N GLU A 130 -10.14 10.41 8.35
CA GLU A 130 -11.28 10.90 7.59
C GLU A 130 -11.60 10.01 6.37
N ASN A 131 -10.66 9.19 5.95
CA ASN A 131 -10.84 8.24 4.83
C ASN A 131 -11.67 7.04 5.29
N THR A 132 -12.97 7.26 5.46
CA THR A 132 -13.92 6.25 5.95
C THR A 132 -14.03 5.04 5.02
N ALA A 133 -13.77 5.21 3.72
CA ALA A 133 -13.75 4.12 2.75
C ALA A 133 -12.58 3.16 3.03
N ALA A 134 -11.39 3.70 3.26
CA ALA A 134 -10.20 2.92 3.65
C ALA A 134 -10.43 2.20 4.98
N LYS A 135 -10.95 2.91 6.00
CA LYS A 135 -11.27 2.33 7.31
C LYS A 135 -12.18 1.10 7.19
N LYS A 136 -13.29 1.23 6.47
CA LYS A 136 -14.25 0.13 6.26
C LYS A 136 -13.62 -1.03 5.50
N LEU A 137 -12.85 -0.72 4.46
CA LEU A 137 -12.16 -1.72 3.65
C LEU A 137 -11.23 -2.56 4.52
N TYR A 138 -10.30 -1.93 5.23
CA TYR A 138 -9.29 -2.63 6.01
C TYR A 138 -9.86 -3.36 7.22
N ALA A 139 -10.83 -2.78 7.91
CA ALA A 139 -11.56 -3.48 8.97
C ALA A 139 -12.25 -4.75 8.45
N SER A 140 -12.83 -4.71 7.24
CA SER A 140 -13.47 -5.88 6.62
C SER A 140 -12.49 -7.01 6.27
N LEU A 141 -11.20 -6.71 6.22
CA LEU A 141 -10.10 -7.66 5.95
C LEU A 141 -9.39 -8.12 7.23
N GLY A 142 -9.81 -7.63 8.38
CA GLY A 142 -9.29 -8.03 9.69
C GLY A 142 -8.14 -7.15 10.21
N PHE A 143 -7.83 -6.02 9.57
CA PHE A 143 -6.90 -5.06 10.11
C PHE A 143 -7.48 -4.40 11.37
N VAL A 144 -6.65 -4.26 12.39
CA VAL A 144 -6.99 -3.65 13.68
C VAL A 144 -6.24 -2.33 13.81
N GLU A 145 -6.97 -1.24 14.02
CA GLU A 145 -6.38 0.08 14.25
C GLU A 145 -5.51 0.11 15.51
N LYS A 146 -4.46 0.93 15.48
CA LYS A 146 -3.55 1.22 16.59
C LYS A 146 -3.58 2.70 16.93
N PRO A 147 -4.67 3.20 17.57
CA PRO A 147 -4.85 4.63 17.86
C PRO A 147 -3.74 5.22 18.72
N GLU A 148 -3.11 4.40 19.55
CA GLU A 148 -2.01 4.81 20.42
C GLU A 148 -0.76 5.29 19.65
N LEU A 149 -0.67 4.96 18.37
CA LEU A 149 0.45 5.34 17.49
C LEU A 149 0.10 6.53 16.57
N TYR A 150 -1.15 6.97 16.58
CA TYR A 150 -1.65 7.99 15.65
C TYR A 150 -0.93 9.34 15.79
N GLU A 151 -0.71 9.81 17.01
CA GLU A 151 -0.08 11.12 17.26
C GLU A 151 1.35 11.21 16.68
N ASN A 152 2.04 10.08 16.63
CA ASN A 152 3.41 10.03 16.10
C ASN A 152 3.45 9.96 14.58
N LEU A 153 2.47 9.32 13.95
CA LEU A 153 2.45 9.04 12.52
C LEU A 153 1.69 10.10 11.70
N GLY A 154 0.74 10.81 12.31
CA GLY A 154 -0.18 11.69 11.58
C GLY A 154 -1.22 10.96 10.71
N GLU A 155 -1.13 9.63 10.64
CA GLU A 155 -2.07 8.74 9.97
C GLU A 155 -2.51 7.64 10.92
N MET A 156 -3.70 7.08 10.74
CA MET A 156 -4.19 5.96 11.54
C MET A 156 -3.52 4.66 11.11
N PRO A 157 -2.63 4.09 11.92
CA PRO A 157 -2.02 2.81 11.62
C PRO A 157 -2.98 1.66 11.92
N ALA A 158 -2.93 0.63 11.09
CA ALA A 158 -3.65 -0.60 11.31
C ALA A 158 -2.78 -1.81 11.00
N VAL A 159 -2.97 -2.89 11.73
CA VAL A 159 -2.15 -4.10 11.64
C VAL A 159 -3.01 -5.34 11.46
N LEU A 160 -2.52 -6.25 10.63
CA LEU A 160 -3.06 -7.58 10.44
C LEU A 160 -1.99 -8.61 10.80
N LYS A 161 -2.35 -9.62 11.59
CA LYS A 161 -1.52 -10.82 11.77
C LYS A 161 -1.64 -11.70 10.53
N LEU A 162 -0.52 -12.09 9.93
CA LEU A 162 -0.44 -12.87 8.70
C LEU A 162 -0.80 -14.36 8.87
#